data_55d8a0d609879dc4e5d44c22f0049376
#
_entry.id   55d8a0d609879dc4e5d44c22f0049376
#
_cell.length_a   1.000
_cell.length_b   1.000
_cell.length_c   1.000
_cell.angle_alpha   90.00
_cell.angle_beta   90.00
_cell.angle_gamma   90.00
#
_symmetry.space_group_name_H-M   'P 1'
#
loop_
_entity.id
_entity.type
_entity.pdbx_description
1 polymer ?
#
loop_
_entity_poly.entity_id
_entity_poly.type
_entity_poly.pdbx_seq_one_letter_code
_entity_poly.pdbx_strand_id
1 'polypeptide(L)'
;MDIPSYHLNFVNEEYDENGILKKFSIKYPDNFNFAYDIIDKYGEMEPDRRALMWVDLQGNEKLLTYGDLSKLSNRAANMFRGWGIKKGDKVMLVLKRNYQYW
;
A
#
# COMPACT_ATOMS: atom_id res chain seq x y z
N MET A 1 19.57 -2.48 -8.99
CA MET A 1 18.27 -2.53 -9.69
C MET A 1 17.52 -1.28 -9.30
N ASP A 2 17.45 -0.36 -10.26
CA ASP A 2 16.74 0.91 -9.99
C ASP A 2 15.27 0.58 -9.77
N ILE A 3 14.86 0.75 -8.54
CA ILE A 3 13.47 0.67 -8.15
C ILE A 3 12.76 1.80 -8.88
N PRO A 4 11.74 1.54 -9.71
CA PRO A 4 10.96 2.62 -10.26
C PRO A 4 10.48 3.49 -9.10
N SER A 5 10.95 4.73 -9.05
CA SER A 5 10.63 5.69 -8.00
C SER A 5 9.26 6.31 -8.22
N TYR A 6 8.28 5.48 -8.63
CA TYR A 6 6.93 5.90 -8.94
C TYR A 6 6.27 6.68 -7.79
N HIS A 7 6.56 6.28 -6.54
CA HIS A 7 6.09 6.98 -5.35
C HIS A 7 6.53 8.45 -5.30
N LEU A 8 7.64 8.81 -5.94
CA LEU A 8 8.12 10.20 -6.01
C LEU A 8 7.17 11.13 -6.78
N ASN A 9 6.22 10.59 -7.53
CA ASN A 9 5.13 11.39 -8.10
C ASN A 9 4.21 11.98 -7.01
N PHE A 10 4.20 11.38 -5.82
CA PHE A 10 3.30 11.73 -4.71
C PHE A 10 4.02 12.21 -3.45
N VAL A 11 5.34 12.21 -3.44
CA VAL A 11 6.14 12.66 -2.29
C VAL A 11 7.27 13.57 -2.75
N ASN A 12 7.66 14.50 -1.87
CA ASN A 12 8.90 15.24 -1.99
C ASN A 12 9.79 14.84 -0.81
N GLU A 13 11.01 14.45 -1.11
CA GLU A 13 12.01 14.04 -0.13
C GLU A 13 13.26 14.87 -0.31
N GLU A 14 13.78 15.43 0.78
CA GLU A 14 15.04 16.16 0.80
C GLU A 14 16.00 15.45 1.75
N TYR A 15 17.18 15.09 1.26
CA TYR A 15 18.22 14.40 2.03
C TYR A 15 19.41 15.34 2.25
N ASP A 16 20.15 15.14 3.34
CA ASP A 16 21.41 15.81 3.56
C ASP A 16 22.57 15.09 2.84
N GLU A 17 23.77 15.64 2.98
CA GLU A 17 25.02 15.12 2.40
C GLU A 17 25.38 13.69 2.86
N ASN A 18 24.81 13.23 3.97
CA ASN A 18 25.01 11.89 4.52
C ASN A 18 23.86 10.92 4.15
N GLY A 19 22.91 11.36 3.31
CA GLY A 19 21.75 10.57 2.92
C GLY A 19 20.66 10.45 3.99
N ILE A 20 20.67 11.32 4.99
CA ILE A 20 19.65 11.36 6.04
C ILE A 20 18.48 12.23 5.57
N LEU A 21 17.26 11.68 5.65
CA LEU A 21 16.04 12.41 5.29
C LEU A 21 15.85 13.64 6.21
N LYS A 22 15.84 14.84 5.62
CA LYS A 22 15.65 16.11 6.32
C LYS A 22 14.25 16.64 6.23
N LYS A 23 13.61 16.45 5.09
CA LYS A 23 12.26 16.94 4.86
C LYS A 23 11.47 15.95 4.04
N PHE A 24 10.22 15.81 4.41
CA PHE A 24 9.26 14.97 3.73
C PHE A 24 7.93 15.71 3.61
N SER A 25 7.33 15.67 2.43
CA SER A 25 5.97 16.15 2.23
C SER A 25 5.24 15.28 1.19
N ILE A 26 3.95 15.12 1.39
CA ILE A 26 3.09 14.39 0.47
C ILE A 26 2.38 15.39 -0.43
N LYS A 27 2.35 15.11 -1.73
CA LYS A 27 1.60 15.84 -2.74
C LYS A 27 0.64 14.86 -3.43
N TYR A 28 -0.62 15.19 -3.51
CA TYR A 28 -1.61 14.31 -4.10
C TYR A 28 -2.75 15.11 -4.73
N PRO A 29 -3.36 14.63 -5.82
CA PRO A 29 -4.56 15.21 -6.37
C PRO A 29 -5.78 14.91 -5.47
N ASP A 30 -6.84 15.70 -5.60
CA ASP A 30 -8.06 15.55 -4.79
C ASP A 30 -8.74 14.18 -4.92
N ASN A 31 -8.53 13.50 -6.05
CA ASN A 31 -9.07 12.17 -6.32
C ASN A 31 -8.08 11.04 -6.04
N PHE A 32 -6.99 11.31 -5.30
CA PHE A 32 -5.99 10.29 -4.97
C PHE A 32 -6.60 9.12 -4.21
N ASN A 33 -6.24 7.89 -4.61
CA ASN A 33 -6.60 6.67 -3.93
C ASN A 33 -5.37 5.76 -3.84
N PHE A 34 -4.88 5.53 -2.62
CA PHE A 34 -3.66 4.77 -2.38
C PHE A 34 -3.67 3.38 -3.02
N ALA A 35 -4.81 2.68 -2.98
CA ALA A 35 -4.92 1.35 -3.58
C ALA A 35 -4.74 1.41 -5.11
N TYR A 36 -5.39 2.35 -5.78
CA TYR A 36 -5.30 2.48 -7.24
C TYR A 36 -4.02 3.16 -7.72
N ASP A 37 -3.65 4.26 -7.05
CA ASP A 37 -2.54 5.10 -7.52
C ASP A 37 -1.17 4.57 -7.11
N ILE A 38 -1.09 3.70 -6.10
CA ILE A 38 0.17 3.10 -5.64
C ILE A 38 0.17 1.59 -5.80
N ILE A 39 -0.73 0.89 -5.10
CA ILE A 39 -0.69 -0.58 -5.04
C ILE A 39 -0.94 -1.20 -6.40
N ASP A 40 -2.01 -0.80 -7.09
CA ASP A 40 -2.33 -1.36 -8.41
C ASP A 40 -1.27 -0.99 -9.45
N LYS A 41 -0.71 0.23 -9.39
CA LYS A 41 0.36 0.63 -10.31
C LYS A 41 1.64 -0.18 -10.13
N TYR A 42 2.07 -0.42 -8.90
CA TYR A 42 3.19 -1.33 -8.66
C TYR A 42 2.83 -2.77 -9.03
N GLY A 43 1.60 -3.21 -8.79
CA GLY A 43 1.11 -4.53 -9.21
C GLY A 43 1.10 -4.74 -10.72
N GLU A 44 0.85 -3.67 -11.50
CA GLU A 44 0.94 -3.68 -12.97
C GLU A 44 2.41 -3.69 -13.46
N MET A 45 3.27 -2.86 -12.87
CA MET A 45 4.66 -2.69 -13.31
C MET A 45 5.58 -3.82 -12.83
N GLU A 46 5.41 -4.25 -11.59
CA GLU A 46 6.29 -5.22 -10.91
C GLU A 46 5.48 -6.18 -10.03
N PRO A 47 4.63 -7.05 -10.62
CA PRO A 47 3.70 -7.89 -9.86
C PRO A 47 4.38 -8.81 -8.84
N ASP A 48 5.59 -9.29 -9.14
CA ASP A 48 6.34 -10.23 -8.30
C ASP A 48 7.24 -9.53 -7.25
N ARG A 49 7.26 -8.20 -7.26
CA ARG A 49 8.04 -7.44 -6.28
C ARG A 49 7.45 -7.60 -4.88
N ARG A 50 8.32 -7.84 -3.91
CA ARG A 50 7.92 -7.91 -2.50
C ARG A 50 7.36 -6.58 -2.02
N ALA A 51 6.17 -6.62 -1.45
CA ALA A 51 5.47 -5.44 -0.93
C ALA A 51 5.35 -5.46 0.59
N LEU A 52 5.06 -6.60 1.17
CA LEU A 52 4.85 -6.77 2.60
C LEU A 52 5.42 -8.10 3.08
N MET A 53 6.18 -8.06 4.14
CA MET A 53 6.58 -9.25 4.90
C MET A 53 6.03 -9.14 6.31
N TRP A 54 5.18 -10.09 6.67
CA TRP A 54 4.61 -10.20 8.00
C TRP A 54 5.25 -11.37 8.74
N VAL A 55 5.56 -11.17 10.01
CA VAL A 55 6.18 -12.18 10.88
C VAL A 55 5.42 -12.22 12.21
N ASP A 56 5.07 -13.38 12.69
CA ASP A 56 4.45 -13.55 14.01
C ASP A 56 5.49 -13.82 15.12
N LEU A 57 5.00 -13.94 16.36
CA LEU A 57 5.85 -14.20 17.52
C LEU A 57 6.48 -15.61 17.53
N GLN A 58 5.94 -16.53 16.75
CA GLN A 58 6.44 -17.89 16.58
C GLN A 58 7.45 -18.00 15.43
N GLY A 59 7.69 -16.88 14.70
CA GLY A 59 8.59 -16.85 13.55
C GLY A 59 7.95 -17.32 12.25
N ASN A 60 6.62 -17.48 12.18
CA ASN A 60 5.94 -17.74 10.92
C ASN A 60 5.96 -16.48 10.04
N GLU A 61 6.23 -16.65 8.77
CA GLU A 61 6.35 -15.58 7.80
C GLU A 61 5.25 -15.63 6.74
N LYS A 62 4.76 -14.47 6.37
CA LYS A 62 3.87 -14.29 5.21
C LYS A 62 4.46 -13.20 4.31
N LEU A 63 4.86 -13.58 3.12
CA LEU A 63 5.32 -12.66 2.09
C LEU A 63 4.19 -12.38 1.11
N LEU A 64 3.92 -11.12 0.85
CA LEU A 64 2.97 -10.67 -0.16
C LEU A 64 3.71 -9.78 -1.18
N THR A 65 3.43 -10.01 -2.45
CA THR A 65 3.89 -9.18 -3.55
C THR A 65 2.91 -8.03 -3.82
N TYR A 66 3.31 -7.07 -4.65
CA TYR A 66 2.36 -6.02 -5.10
C TYR A 66 1.20 -6.61 -5.90
N GLY A 67 1.45 -7.64 -6.71
CA GLY A 67 0.38 -8.36 -7.41
C GLY A 67 -0.60 -9.03 -6.46
N ASP A 68 -0.12 -9.61 -5.35
CA ASP A 68 -0.97 -10.18 -4.31
C ASP A 68 -1.80 -9.11 -3.61
N LEU A 69 -1.18 -7.98 -3.22
CA LEU A 69 -1.88 -6.87 -2.57
C LEU A 69 -2.97 -6.28 -3.47
N SER A 70 -2.69 -6.09 -4.76
CA SER A 70 -3.69 -5.62 -5.73
C SER A 70 -4.90 -6.56 -5.78
N LYS A 71 -4.68 -7.86 -5.91
CA LYS A 71 -5.77 -8.86 -5.92
C LYS A 71 -6.56 -8.87 -4.62
N LEU A 72 -5.88 -8.83 -3.48
CA LEU A 72 -6.53 -8.85 -2.15
C LEU A 72 -7.34 -7.58 -1.89
N SER A 73 -6.82 -6.41 -2.24
CA SER A 73 -7.54 -5.15 -2.09
C SER A 73 -8.78 -5.08 -2.98
N ASN A 74 -8.69 -5.58 -4.21
CA ASN A 74 -9.84 -5.69 -5.11
C ASN A 74 -10.92 -6.64 -4.57
N ARG A 75 -10.52 -7.76 -3.97
CA ARG A 75 -11.46 -8.67 -3.29
C ARG A 75 -12.15 -8.01 -2.11
N ALA A 76 -11.40 -7.27 -1.28
CA ALA A 76 -11.96 -6.51 -0.17
C ALA A 76 -12.94 -5.43 -0.65
N ALA A 77 -12.59 -4.69 -1.70
CA ALA A 77 -13.47 -3.70 -2.31
C ALA A 77 -14.80 -4.32 -2.81
N ASN A 78 -14.71 -5.46 -3.47
CA ASN A 78 -15.90 -6.19 -3.94
C ASN A 78 -16.77 -6.68 -2.77
N MET A 79 -16.16 -7.14 -1.70
CA MET A 79 -16.88 -7.54 -0.47
C MET A 79 -17.65 -6.35 0.12
N PHE A 80 -16.98 -5.22 0.31
CA PHE A 80 -17.62 -4.01 0.84
C PHE A 80 -18.77 -3.52 -0.06
N ARG A 81 -18.56 -3.57 -1.39
CA ARG A 81 -19.61 -3.24 -2.35
C ARG A 81 -20.80 -4.19 -2.23
N GLY A 82 -20.54 -5.49 -2.07
CA GLY A 82 -21.59 -6.50 -1.86
C GLY A 82 -22.39 -6.27 -0.58
N TRP A 83 -21.80 -5.66 0.44
CA TRP A 83 -22.48 -5.25 1.66
C TRP A 83 -23.21 -3.91 1.56
N GLY A 84 -23.19 -3.26 0.40
CA GLY A 84 -23.85 -2.00 0.15
C GLY A 84 -23.09 -0.76 0.67
N ILE A 85 -21.84 -0.91 1.06
CA ILE A 85 -21.00 0.21 1.51
C ILE A 85 -20.68 1.12 0.33
N LYS A 86 -20.83 2.41 0.53
CA LYS A 86 -20.69 3.47 -0.48
C LYS A 86 -19.66 4.51 -0.04
N LYS A 87 -19.26 5.36 -0.97
CA LYS A 87 -18.39 6.51 -0.67
C LYS A 87 -19.03 7.39 0.40
N GLY A 88 -18.25 7.70 1.43
CA GLY A 88 -18.68 8.49 2.60
C GLY A 88 -19.13 7.64 3.80
N ASP A 89 -19.40 6.35 3.62
CA ASP A 89 -19.66 5.45 4.73
C ASP A 89 -18.42 5.27 5.60
N LYS A 90 -18.65 5.11 6.89
CA LYS A 90 -17.57 4.89 7.86
C LYS A 90 -17.47 3.42 8.20
N VAL A 91 -16.26 2.87 8.08
CA VAL A 91 -15.97 1.48 8.46
C VAL A 91 -14.96 1.49 9.59
N MET A 92 -15.26 0.75 10.66
CA MET A 92 -14.34 0.54 11.76
C MET A 92 -13.60 -0.79 11.56
N LEU A 93 -12.29 -0.75 11.61
CA LEU A 93 -11.44 -1.94 11.54
C LEU A 93 -10.78 -2.15 12.90
N VAL A 94 -11.04 -3.32 13.53
CA VAL A 94 -10.44 -3.70 14.81
C VAL A 94 -9.77 -5.06 14.62
N LEU A 95 -8.48 -5.04 14.32
CA LEU A 95 -7.67 -6.23 14.12
C LEU A 95 -6.42 -6.16 15.01
N LYS A 96 -5.95 -7.33 15.45
CA LYS A 96 -4.60 -7.44 15.97
C LYS A 96 -3.59 -7.23 14.85
N ARG A 97 -2.29 -7.35 15.14
CA ARG A 97 -1.20 -7.17 14.15
C ARG A 97 -1.16 -8.30 13.10
N ASN A 98 -2.29 -8.54 12.46
CA ASN A 98 -2.40 -9.49 11.36
C ASN A 98 -2.05 -8.79 10.03
N TYR A 99 -1.54 -9.54 9.05
CA TYR A 99 -1.19 -8.97 7.75
C TYR A 99 -2.40 -8.37 7.01
N GLN A 100 -3.61 -8.84 7.29
CA GLN A 100 -4.85 -8.30 6.71
C GLN A 100 -5.14 -6.86 7.12
N TYR A 101 -4.50 -6.37 8.17
CA TYR A 101 -4.63 -4.98 8.58
C TYR A 101 -4.13 -4.01 7.50
N TRP A 102 -3.08 -4.40 6.79
CA TRP A 102 -2.43 -3.59 5.75
C TRP A 102 -3.07 -3.74 4.39
#